data_3f4bc6194cddfc560fdddd3292f2ad39
#
_entry.id   3f4bc6194cddfc560fdddd3292f2ad39
#
_cell.length_a   1.000
_cell.length_b   1.000
_cell.length_c   1.000
_cell.angle_alpha   90.00
_cell.angle_beta   90.00
_cell.angle_gamma   90.00
#
_symmetry.space_group_name_H-M   'P 1'
#
loop_
_entity.id
_entity.type
_entity.pdbx_description
1 polymer ?
#
loop_
_entity_poly.entity_id
_entity_poly.type
_entity_poly.pdbx_seq_one_letter_code
_entity_poly.pdbx_strand_id
1 'polypeptide(L)'
;MYAVLTGLVLLSAPAVQGPAGAAGEAPPLEVTSRKLTIEGGMNLAVFSGDVKVTREDVTILCDALQVHYRSVPRGGDGASASPLPEGMGEVDRIVATGNVVIRKGTRRLTGDEAVYTAREEKMVITGNAVMEEGNNVIRGNRVVFFLDKNLGTVEGTETSRVKATLFPDGKK
;
A
#
# COMPACT_ATOMS: atom_id res chain seq x y z
N MET A 1 -68.51 -7.50 41.09
CA MET A 1 -68.03 -8.88 41.08
C MET A 1 -66.82 -8.95 40.21
N TYR A 2 -65.81 -9.44 40.73
CA TYR A 2 -64.37 -9.33 40.39
C TYR A 2 -64.00 -9.54 38.92
N ALA A 3 -63.35 -8.52 38.31
CA ALA A 3 -62.63 -8.62 37.07
C ALA A 3 -61.12 -8.84 37.38
N VAL A 4 -60.59 -9.99 36.98
CA VAL A 4 -59.17 -10.31 37.12
C VAL A 4 -58.45 -9.81 35.88
N LEU A 5 -57.61 -8.81 36.07
CA LEU A 5 -56.73 -8.27 35.03
C LEU A 5 -55.43 -9.09 35.02
N THR A 6 -55.25 -9.93 33.99
CA THR A 6 -54.00 -10.69 33.78
C THR A 6 -53.03 -9.82 33.01
N GLY A 7 -52.02 -9.26 33.72
CA GLY A 7 -50.93 -8.50 33.10
C GLY A 7 -49.99 -9.40 32.33
N LEU A 8 -49.86 -9.15 31.03
CA LEU A 8 -48.86 -9.75 30.14
C LEU A 8 -47.56 -8.94 30.26
N VAL A 9 -46.59 -9.50 30.97
CA VAL A 9 -45.22 -8.92 31.05
C VAL A 9 -44.51 -9.34 29.76
N LEU A 10 -44.36 -8.40 28.84
CA LEU A 10 -43.45 -8.53 27.69
C LEU A 10 -42.00 -8.38 28.15
N LEU A 11 -41.33 -9.51 28.24
CA LEU A 11 -39.89 -9.56 28.48
C LEU A 11 -39.19 -9.14 27.18
N SER A 12 -38.82 -7.85 27.07
CA SER A 12 -37.95 -7.37 26.02
C SER A 12 -36.51 -7.79 26.29
N ALA A 13 -36.02 -8.74 25.49
CA ALA A 13 -34.59 -9.11 25.48
C ALA A 13 -33.74 -7.92 25.03
N PRO A 14 -32.61 -7.64 25.67
CA PRO A 14 -31.68 -6.62 25.16
C PRO A 14 -31.11 -7.12 23.84
N ALA A 15 -31.33 -6.33 22.77
CA ALA A 15 -30.61 -6.51 21.52
C ALA A 15 -29.11 -6.34 21.78
N VAL A 16 -28.37 -7.43 21.63
CA VAL A 16 -26.90 -7.39 21.57
C VAL A 16 -26.56 -6.60 20.30
N GLN A 17 -26.28 -5.32 20.46
CA GLN A 17 -25.64 -4.52 19.42
C GLN A 17 -24.22 -5.05 19.29
N GLY A 18 -23.98 -5.85 18.25
CA GLY A 18 -22.63 -6.15 17.81
C GLY A 18 -21.87 -4.85 17.53
N PRO A 19 -20.55 -4.83 17.67
CA PRO A 19 -19.78 -3.61 17.43
C PRO A 19 -20.11 -3.10 16.03
N ALA A 20 -20.59 -1.85 15.97
CA ALA A 20 -20.80 -1.12 14.72
C ALA A 20 -19.47 -1.18 13.95
N GLY A 21 -19.46 -1.83 12.78
CA GLY A 21 -18.30 -1.92 11.94
C GLY A 21 -17.77 -0.53 11.68
N ALA A 22 -16.55 -0.27 12.16
CA ALA A 22 -15.83 0.96 11.87
C ALA A 22 -15.77 1.12 10.35
N ALA A 23 -16.31 2.22 9.86
CA ALA A 23 -16.25 2.62 8.46
C ALA A 23 -14.78 2.58 8.03
N GLY A 24 -14.46 1.66 7.12
CA GLY A 24 -13.33 1.61 6.21
C GLY A 24 -12.02 2.27 6.62
N GLU A 25 -11.41 1.88 7.73
CA GLU A 25 -10.01 2.22 8.00
C GLU A 25 -9.15 1.42 7.01
N ALA A 26 -8.36 2.15 6.20
CA ALA A 26 -7.49 1.50 5.22
C ALA A 26 -6.56 0.51 5.95
N PRO A 27 -6.34 -0.70 5.42
CA PRO A 27 -5.53 -1.72 6.09
C PRO A 27 -4.10 -1.19 6.35
N PRO A 28 -3.52 -1.53 7.50
CA PRO A 28 -2.22 -1.03 7.90
C PRO A 28 -1.13 -1.45 6.91
N LEU A 29 -0.16 -0.57 6.71
CA LEU A 29 1.08 -0.84 5.99
C LEU A 29 2.09 -1.39 7.00
N GLU A 30 2.49 -2.64 6.84
CA GLU A 30 3.53 -3.25 7.66
C GLU A 30 4.88 -3.18 6.94
N VAL A 31 5.92 -2.67 7.61
CA VAL A 31 7.27 -2.58 7.07
C VAL A 31 8.25 -3.27 8.02
N THR A 32 9.04 -4.21 7.50
CA THR A 32 10.15 -4.84 8.21
C THR A 32 11.47 -4.48 7.53
N SER A 33 12.52 -4.24 8.32
CA SER A 33 13.86 -3.90 7.85
C SER A 33 14.89 -4.14 8.95
N ARG A 34 16.18 -4.08 8.60
CA ARG A 34 17.25 -4.16 9.61
C ARG A 34 17.43 -2.84 10.36
N LYS A 35 17.14 -1.71 9.74
CA LYS A 35 17.31 -0.38 10.34
C LYS A 35 16.19 0.55 9.89
N LEU A 36 15.67 1.33 10.84
CA LEU A 36 14.76 2.44 10.61
C LEU A 36 15.43 3.73 11.12
N THR A 37 15.46 4.76 10.29
CA THR A 37 15.85 6.12 10.65
C THR A 37 14.65 7.04 10.41
N ILE A 38 14.30 7.86 11.39
CA ILE A 38 13.21 8.82 11.29
C ILE A 38 13.79 10.22 11.37
N GLU A 39 13.51 11.03 10.37
CA GLU A 39 13.94 12.42 10.27
C GLU A 39 12.71 13.33 10.40
N GLY A 40 12.31 13.59 11.65
CA GLY A 40 11.06 14.31 11.96
C GLY A 40 10.98 15.70 11.31
N GLY A 41 12.11 16.42 11.24
CA GLY A 41 12.16 17.73 10.57
C GLY A 41 11.92 17.70 9.05
N MET A 42 12.14 16.54 8.41
CA MET A 42 11.92 16.34 6.97
C MET A 42 10.68 15.52 6.65
N ASN A 43 9.92 15.08 7.67
CA ASN A 43 8.79 14.17 7.50
C ASN A 43 9.16 12.92 6.68
N LEU A 44 10.29 12.32 7.00
CA LEU A 44 10.89 11.22 6.27
C LEU A 44 11.20 10.06 7.21
N ALA A 45 10.77 8.85 6.83
CA ALA A 45 11.19 7.60 7.43
C ALA A 45 11.99 6.79 6.40
N VAL A 46 13.19 6.35 6.77
CA VAL A 46 14.10 5.57 5.92
C VAL A 46 14.29 4.20 6.53
N PHE A 47 13.82 3.18 5.84
CA PHE A 47 14.05 1.78 6.15
C PHE A 47 15.21 1.25 5.28
N SER A 48 16.11 0.49 5.85
CA SER A 48 17.26 -0.06 5.12
C SER A 48 17.64 -1.46 5.58
N GLY A 49 18.10 -2.27 4.63
CA GLY A 49 18.53 -3.65 4.79
C GLY A 49 17.37 -4.64 4.79
N ASP A 50 17.27 -5.43 3.72
CA ASP A 50 16.24 -6.46 3.50
C ASP A 50 14.83 -5.98 3.80
N VAL A 51 14.46 -4.87 3.19
CA VAL A 51 13.16 -4.24 3.44
C VAL A 51 12.05 -5.06 2.82
N LYS A 52 11.03 -5.38 3.63
CA LYS A 52 9.79 -5.99 3.19
C LYS A 52 8.62 -5.13 3.63
N VAL A 53 7.78 -4.77 2.69
CA VAL A 53 6.52 -4.06 2.91
C VAL A 53 5.37 -4.99 2.58
N THR A 54 4.36 -5.02 3.44
CA THR A 54 3.15 -5.84 3.23
C THR A 54 1.93 -4.99 3.47
N ARG A 55 0.98 -5.04 2.56
CA ARG A 55 -0.36 -4.44 2.69
C ARG A 55 -1.35 -5.26 1.89
N GLU A 56 -2.30 -5.90 2.56
CA GLU A 56 -3.26 -6.81 1.92
C GLU A 56 -2.54 -7.90 1.08
N ASP A 57 -2.84 -7.95 -0.22
CA ASP A 57 -2.26 -8.87 -1.20
C ASP A 57 -0.99 -8.33 -1.88
N VAL A 58 -0.53 -7.13 -1.50
CA VAL A 58 0.66 -6.50 -2.04
C VAL A 58 1.87 -6.75 -1.14
N THR A 59 2.96 -7.23 -1.71
CA THR A 59 4.27 -7.35 -1.06
C THR A 59 5.31 -6.62 -1.89
N ILE A 60 6.13 -5.76 -1.25
CA ILE A 60 7.28 -5.10 -1.85
C ILE A 60 8.54 -5.56 -1.14
N LEU A 61 9.56 -5.94 -1.88
CA LEU A 61 10.91 -6.25 -1.40
C LEU A 61 11.87 -5.25 -2.04
N CYS A 62 12.83 -4.72 -1.26
CA CYS A 62 13.86 -3.81 -1.75
C CYS A 62 15.02 -3.71 -0.75
N ASP A 63 16.12 -3.07 -1.14
CA ASP A 63 17.25 -2.85 -0.25
C ASP A 63 17.04 -1.66 0.68
N ALA A 64 16.38 -0.62 0.19
CA ALA A 64 16.00 0.56 0.99
C ALA A 64 14.63 1.11 0.57
N LEU A 65 13.92 1.67 1.55
CA LEU A 65 12.61 2.30 1.36
C LEU A 65 12.59 3.64 2.08
N GLN A 66 12.18 4.68 1.36
CA GLN A 66 11.93 6.01 1.90
C GLN A 66 10.43 6.28 1.87
N VAL A 67 9.89 6.70 2.99
CA VAL A 67 8.48 7.08 3.13
C VAL A 67 8.42 8.55 3.49
N HIS A 68 7.94 9.37 2.55
CA HIS A 68 7.65 10.78 2.76
C HIS A 68 6.19 10.91 3.19
N TYR A 69 5.95 11.61 4.28
CA TYR A 69 4.61 11.83 4.83
C TYR A 69 4.35 13.31 5.09
N ARG A 70 3.09 13.70 5.08
CA ARG A 70 2.66 15.05 5.48
C ARG A 70 2.28 15.04 6.95
N SER A 71 2.86 15.93 7.72
CA SER A 71 2.38 16.17 9.08
C SER A 71 0.97 16.76 9.02
N VAL A 72 0.02 16.13 9.71
CA VAL A 72 -1.28 16.73 9.94
C VAL A 72 -1.17 17.55 11.23
N PRO A 73 -1.31 18.87 11.21
CA PRO A 73 -1.34 19.66 12.42
C PRO A 73 -2.52 19.20 13.29
N ARG A 74 -2.27 18.52 14.39
CA ARG A 74 -3.27 18.36 15.44
C ARG A 74 -3.26 19.63 16.27
N GLY A 75 -4.40 20.33 16.26
CA GLY A 75 -4.63 21.43 17.18
C GLY A 75 -4.66 20.89 18.62
N GLY A 76 -3.60 21.14 19.37
CA GLY A 76 -3.47 20.78 20.77
C GLY A 76 -2.06 21.09 21.26
N ASP A 77 -1.95 22.01 22.23
CA ASP A 77 -0.70 22.38 22.92
C ASP A 77 -0.16 21.17 23.70
N GLY A 78 0.78 20.45 23.15
CA GLY A 78 1.44 19.34 23.81
C GLY A 78 2.59 18.82 22.96
N ALA A 79 3.75 19.48 23.02
CA ALA A 79 4.98 18.95 22.43
C ALA A 79 5.41 17.69 23.23
N SER A 80 4.90 16.55 22.85
CA SER A 80 5.44 15.26 23.30
C SER A 80 6.78 15.04 22.62
N ALA A 81 7.83 14.91 23.40
CA ALA A 81 9.17 14.54 22.95
C ALA A 81 9.28 13.05 22.55
N SER A 82 8.32 12.55 21.79
CA SER A 82 8.36 11.21 21.22
C SER A 82 9.22 11.25 19.96
N PRO A 83 10.24 10.39 19.81
CA PRO A 83 10.99 10.27 18.57
C PRO A 83 10.14 9.68 17.42
N LEU A 84 8.98 9.13 17.75
CA LEU A 84 7.98 8.74 16.75
C LEU A 84 7.16 9.97 16.42
N PRO A 85 7.01 10.34 15.13
CA PRO A 85 6.13 11.42 14.74
C PRO A 85 4.73 11.12 15.27
N GLU A 86 4.20 12.00 16.11
CA GLU A 86 2.80 11.90 16.57
C GLU A 86 1.89 12.01 15.35
N GLY A 87 1.33 10.83 14.98
CA GLY A 87 0.59 10.67 13.77
C GLY A 87 1.55 10.66 12.56
N MET A 88 2.01 9.51 12.14
CA MET A 88 2.50 9.37 10.77
C MET A 88 1.36 9.90 9.91
N GLY A 89 1.55 11.11 9.38
CA GLY A 89 0.58 11.78 8.55
C GLY A 89 0.28 10.96 7.30
N GLU A 90 -0.58 11.48 6.49
CA GLU A 90 -0.89 10.86 5.21
C GLU A 90 0.39 10.67 4.38
N VAL A 91 0.63 9.44 3.91
CA VAL A 91 1.76 9.14 3.03
C VAL A 91 1.61 9.96 1.75
N ASP A 92 2.65 10.70 1.39
CA ASP A 92 2.69 11.50 0.16
C ASP A 92 3.43 10.76 -0.96
N ARG A 93 4.58 10.16 -0.63
CA ARG A 93 5.44 9.47 -1.59
C ARG A 93 6.20 8.33 -0.93
N ILE A 94 6.35 7.23 -1.65
CA ILE A 94 7.21 6.10 -1.27
C ILE A 94 8.23 5.88 -2.37
N VAL A 95 9.50 5.73 -2.00
CA VAL A 95 10.60 5.41 -2.92
C VAL A 95 11.26 4.13 -2.44
N ALA A 96 11.18 3.08 -3.23
CA ALA A 96 11.88 1.81 -3.02
C ALA A 96 13.07 1.73 -3.96
N THR A 97 14.25 1.40 -3.45
CA THR A 97 15.49 1.33 -4.24
C THR A 97 16.25 0.04 -3.96
N GLY A 98 16.91 -0.46 -5.00
CA GLY A 98 17.73 -1.66 -4.98
C GLY A 98 16.90 -2.95 -4.99
N ASN A 99 17.12 -3.78 -6.02
CA ASN A 99 16.50 -5.10 -6.18
C ASN A 99 14.98 -5.12 -5.93
N VAL A 100 14.28 -4.12 -6.46
CA VAL A 100 12.85 -3.94 -6.20
C VAL A 100 12.06 -5.08 -6.82
N VAL A 101 11.24 -5.74 -5.98
CA VAL A 101 10.27 -6.76 -6.39
C VAL A 101 8.91 -6.42 -5.78
N ILE A 102 7.92 -6.20 -6.61
CA ILE A 102 6.54 -5.96 -6.20
C ILE A 102 5.69 -7.15 -6.64
N ARG A 103 4.91 -7.69 -5.73
CA ARG A 103 3.97 -8.80 -6.00
C ARG A 103 2.57 -8.39 -5.61
N LYS A 104 1.61 -8.71 -6.48
CA LYS A 104 0.18 -8.59 -6.21
C LYS A 104 -0.56 -9.75 -6.89
N GLY A 105 -1.06 -10.68 -6.08
CA GLY A 105 -1.64 -11.92 -6.60
C GLY A 105 -0.65 -12.67 -7.49
N THR A 106 -1.03 -12.92 -8.75
CA THR A 106 -0.18 -13.60 -9.76
C THR A 106 0.77 -12.65 -10.50
N ARG A 107 0.67 -11.34 -10.28
CA ARG A 107 1.53 -10.34 -10.92
C ARG A 107 2.82 -10.14 -10.14
N ARG A 108 3.91 -10.04 -10.86
CA ARG A 108 5.23 -9.69 -10.33
C ARG A 108 5.85 -8.60 -11.19
N LEU A 109 6.32 -7.55 -10.52
CA LEU A 109 7.08 -6.47 -11.16
C LEU A 109 8.45 -6.40 -10.53
N THR A 110 9.47 -6.15 -11.34
CA THR A 110 10.84 -5.95 -10.86
C THR A 110 11.45 -4.73 -11.53
N GLY A 111 12.42 -4.12 -10.86
CA GLY A 111 13.18 -2.98 -11.36
C GLY A 111 14.25 -2.56 -10.36
N ASP A 112 14.99 -1.52 -10.68
CA ASP A 112 16.03 -0.98 -9.80
C ASP A 112 15.46 0.02 -8.80
N GLU A 113 14.40 0.74 -9.20
CA GLU A 113 13.70 1.71 -8.38
C GLU A 113 12.19 1.65 -8.63
N ALA A 114 11.40 1.86 -7.57
CA ALA A 114 9.96 2.09 -7.68
C ALA A 114 9.56 3.31 -6.86
N VAL A 115 8.79 4.20 -7.47
CA VAL A 115 8.26 5.41 -6.86
C VAL A 115 6.74 5.38 -6.89
N TYR A 116 6.11 5.45 -5.73
CA TYR A 116 4.67 5.63 -5.58
C TYR A 116 4.38 7.07 -5.16
N THR A 117 3.44 7.73 -5.82
CA THR A 117 2.94 9.07 -5.51
C THR A 117 1.46 8.96 -5.15
N ALA A 118 1.13 9.23 -3.90
CA ALA A 118 -0.22 9.00 -3.38
C ALA A 118 -1.28 9.89 -4.03
N ARG A 119 -0.99 11.18 -4.26
CA ARG A 119 -1.93 12.12 -4.89
C ARG A 119 -2.34 11.75 -6.31
N GLU A 120 -1.41 11.14 -7.05
CA GLU A 120 -1.62 10.74 -8.44
C GLU A 120 -2.09 9.30 -8.54
N GLU A 121 -2.11 8.57 -7.41
CA GLU A 121 -2.29 7.12 -7.36
C GLU A 121 -1.44 6.39 -8.41
N LYS A 122 -0.20 6.87 -8.57
CA LYS A 122 0.70 6.48 -9.64
C LYS A 122 1.93 5.79 -9.08
N MET A 123 2.27 4.67 -9.71
CA MET A 123 3.51 3.94 -9.46
C MET A 123 4.38 3.97 -10.71
N VAL A 124 5.64 4.30 -10.54
CA VAL A 124 6.65 4.29 -11.61
C VAL A 124 7.77 3.34 -11.20
N ILE A 125 8.09 2.38 -12.06
CA ILE A 125 9.20 1.46 -11.87
C ILE A 125 10.21 1.71 -12.97
N THR A 126 11.47 1.88 -12.62
CA THR A 126 12.57 2.18 -13.54
C THR A 126 13.74 1.23 -13.35
N GLY A 127 14.58 1.14 -14.38
CA GLY A 127 15.77 0.29 -14.39
C GLY A 127 15.43 -1.18 -14.64
N ASN A 128 15.61 -1.63 -15.90
CA ASN A 128 15.37 -3.03 -16.30
C ASN A 128 14.00 -3.55 -15.86
N ALA A 129 12.97 -2.73 -16.06
CA ALA A 129 11.64 -3.04 -15.57
C ALA A 129 11.06 -4.27 -16.27
N VAL A 130 10.62 -5.26 -15.47
CA VAL A 130 9.96 -6.47 -15.95
C VAL A 130 8.61 -6.63 -15.27
N MET A 131 7.59 -6.91 -16.06
CA MET A 131 6.26 -7.30 -15.58
C MET A 131 5.97 -8.73 -16.01
N GLU A 132 5.58 -9.55 -15.05
CA GLU A 132 5.22 -10.95 -15.24
C GLU A 132 3.80 -11.18 -14.72
N GLU A 133 2.96 -11.89 -15.49
CA GLU A 133 1.65 -12.35 -15.09
C GLU A 133 1.38 -13.72 -15.70
N GLY A 134 1.37 -14.76 -14.87
CA GLY A 134 1.35 -16.14 -15.36
C GLY A 134 2.56 -16.43 -16.24
N ASN A 135 2.31 -16.81 -17.49
CA ASN A 135 3.34 -17.03 -18.50
C ASN A 135 3.71 -15.76 -19.30
N ASN A 136 2.94 -14.71 -19.18
CA ASN A 136 3.15 -13.48 -19.90
C ASN A 136 4.29 -12.66 -19.29
N VAL A 137 5.16 -12.14 -20.13
CA VAL A 137 6.31 -11.33 -19.70
C VAL A 137 6.45 -10.11 -20.58
N ILE A 138 6.52 -8.93 -19.97
CA ILE A 138 6.78 -7.67 -20.66
C ILE A 138 8.02 -7.04 -20.03
N ARG A 139 8.96 -6.61 -20.88
CA ARG A 139 10.21 -5.96 -20.48
C ARG A 139 10.30 -4.59 -21.11
N GLY A 140 10.78 -3.62 -20.34
CA GLY A 140 11.02 -2.26 -20.78
C GLY A 140 12.03 -1.58 -19.86
N ASN A 141 12.29 -0.31 -20.13
CA ASN A 141 13.14 0.51 -19.26
C ASN A 141 12.34 1.10 -18.10
N ARG A 142 11.06 1.41 -18.35
CA ARG A 142 10.17 2.08 -17.40
C ARG A 142 8.76 1.50 -17.51
N VAL A 143 8.15 1.29 -16.36
CA VAL A 143 6.73 0.90 -16.24
C VAL A 143 6.01 1.94 -15.41
N VAL A 144 4.89 2.43 -15.89
CA VAL A 144 4.02 3.40 -15.21
C VAL A 144 2.66 2.78 -15.00
N PHE A 145 2.16 2.77 -13.77
CA PHE A 145 0.81 2.38 -13.42
C PHE A 145 0.04 3.55 -12.82
N PHE A 146 -1.17 3.76 -13.30
CA PHE A 146 -2.19 4.58 -12.68
C PHE A 146 -3.20 3.64 -12.01
N LEU A 147 -3.17 3.59 -10.70
CA LEU A 147 -3.93 2.63 -9.91
C LEU A 147 -5.44 2.93 -9.96
N ASP A 148 -5.79 4.22 -9.97
CA ASP A 148 -7.16 4.74 -10.10
C ASP A 148 -7.81 4.36 -11.45
N LYS A 149 -7.01 4.34 -12.51
CA LYS A 149 -7.47 4.08 -13.90
C LYS A 149 -7.26 2.65 -14.37
N ASN A 150 -6.62 1.81 -13.55
CA ASN A 150 -6.17 0.48 -13.95
C ASN A 150 -5.42 0.48 -15.30
N LEU A 151 -4.64 1.55 -15.53
CA LEU A 151 -3.87 1.79 -16.75
C LEU A 151 -2.39 1.57 -16.50
N GLY A 152 -1.76 0.74 -17.32
CA GLY A 152 -0.32 0.49 -17.30
C GLY A 152 0.31 0.85 -18.64
N THR A 153 1.45 1.51 -18.61
CA THR A 153 2.27 1.82 -19.77
C THR A 153 3.68 1.29 -19.56
N VAL A 154 4.23 0.62 -20.55
CA VAL A 154 5.63 0.17 -20.57
C VAL A 154 6.37 0.94 -21.65
N GLU A 155 7.49 1.54 -21.25
CA GLU A 155 8.31 2.38 -22.12
C GLU A 155 9.69 1.74 -22.33
N GLY A 156 10.19 1.80 -23.54
CA GLY A 156 11.57 1.48 -23.89
C GLY A 156 12.45 2.72 -23.88
N THR A 157 13.66 2.58 -24.41
CA THR A 157 14.56 3.69 -24.74
C THR A 157 14.81 3.73 -26.26
N GLU A 158 15.56 4.69 -26.73
CA GLU A 158 15.98 4.77 -28.15
C GLU A 158 16.78 3.53 -28.56
N THR A 159 17.53 2.94 -27.63
CA THR A 159 18.40 1.78 -27.86
C THR A 159 17.79 0.46 -27.39
N SER A 160 16.75 0.46 -26.55
CA SER A 160 16.10 -0.72 -26.01
C SER A 160 14.59 -0.65 -26.12
N ARG A 161 14.04 -1.43 -27.05
CA ARG A 161 12.59 -1.49 -27.28
C ARG A 161 11.88 -2.31 -26.22
N VAL A 162 10.60 -2.01 -26.00
CA VAL A 162 9.71 -2.87 -25.22
C VAL A 162 9.60 -4.24 -25.91
N LYS A 163 9.76 -5.30 -25.11
CA LYS A 163 9.58 -6.68 -25.54
C LYS A 163 8.47 -7.32 -24.76
N ALA A 164 7.43 -7.79 -25.43
CA ALA A 164 6.34 -8.55 -24.84
C ALA A 164 6.37 -9.99 -25.38
N THR A 165 6.31 -10.96 -24.47
CA THR A 165 6.08 -12.38 -24.76
C THR A 165 4.72 -12.73 -24.16
N LEU A 166 3.76 -12.97 -25.03
CA LEU A 166 2.36 -13.22 -24.64
C LEU A 166 1.97 -14.61 -25.09
N PHE A 167 1.36 -15.36 -24.16
CA PHE A 167 0.81 -16.65 -24.46
C PHE A 167 -0.70 -16.49 -24.60
N PRO A 168 -1.26 -16.66 -25.82
CA PRO A 168 -2.71 -16.67 -25.95
C PRO A 168 -3.27 -17.82 -25.13
N ASP A 169 -4.35 -17.58 -24.38
CA ASP A 169 -4.99 -18.59 -23.56
C ASP A 169 -5.26 -19.85 -24.41
N GLY A 170 -4.48 -20.88 -24.13
CA GLY A 170 -4.62 -22.14 -24.82
C GLY A 170 -5.97 -22.73 -24.48
N LYS A 171 -6.89 -22.78 -25.43
CA LYS A 171 -7.98 -23.75 -25.38
C LYS A 171 -7.32 -25.13 -25.27
N LYS A 172 -7.44 -25.74 -24.07
CA LYS A 172 -7.31 -27.17 -23.92
C LYS A 172 -8.51 -27.86 -24.51
#